data_647562c8230e623a313bf52c1a0ca31f
#
_entry.id   647562c8230e623a313bf52c1a0ca31f
#
_cell.length_a   1.000
_cell.length_b   1.000
_cell.length_c   1.000
_cell.angle_alpha   90.00
_cell.angle_beta   90.00
_cell.angle_gamma   90.00
#
_symmetry.space_group_name_H-M   'P 1'
#
loop_
_entity.id
_entity.type
_entity.pdbx_description
1 polymer ?
#
loop_
_entity_poly.entity_id
_entity_poly.type
_entity_poly.pdbx_seq_one_letter_code
_entity_poly.pdbx_strand_id
1 'polypeptide(L)'
;MQNNEKKQSNKKRKVRKLRVALFGVAFSLTILVGLCILYFYRMNRTMYAGIVLPPEERGVIIAETPAEWLALEEELVMEVEPSVRLVMVGDMLMHLRVTQSGRMEDGTYNYDHIFEHVKDDIQDADLAIVNQEIILGGPDLGYSGYPMFNTAYELGDAIDEAGFDVVLHATNHTMDKGRTGLMNCLNYWSDNHPDIKVLGANKTQEEYDEVYIYEQNDIKIAVLNYTYGLNGMPMPTDMPFAVDMMDEDKMSADIAKAEAEADFTVVCIHWGNEYQTYASANQKMWSEFFLERGVDLIIGTHPHVIQPVEWYEDEAGHRMLVYYSIGNFINSTADSGRGIGARVVGAMAEVEIIRDKNGEVVIGDYGVTPLVTQIEAGPGNITTYKLEDYSQELADCNQMSYKDPGFSYEFCKELCREVFGDLYIEE
;
A
#
# COMPACT_ATOMS: atom_id res chain seq x y z
N MET A 1 32.37 -19.82 14.66
CA MET A 1 31.32 -19.26 13.80
C MET A 1 30.82 -17.91 14.31
N GLN A 2 30.43 -17.74 15.57
CA GLN A 2 29.89 -16.47 16.12
C GLN A 2 30.74 -15.19 15.96
N ASN A 3 32.05 -15.30 15.75
CA ASN A 3 32.93 -14.11 15.58
C ASN A 3 32.93 -13.53 14.14
N ASN A 4 32.49 -14.31 13.15
CA ASN A 4 32.42 -13.82 11.78
C ASN A 4 31.10 -13.09 11.50
N GLU A 5 29.99 -13.52 12.11
CA GLU A 5 28.66 -12.89 11.95
C GLU A 5 28.61 -11.50 12.59
N LYS A 6 29.19 -11.34 13.81
CA LYS A 6 29.34 -9.99 14.42
C LYS A 6 30.18 -9.03 13.60
N LYS A 7 31.17 -9.54 12.83
CA LYS A 7 31.98 -8.70 11.94
C LYS A 7 31.24 -8.26 10.69
N GLN A 8 30.34 -9.11 10.15
CA GLN A 8 29.53 -8.79 8.99
C GLN A 8 28.40 -7.79 9.34
N SER A 9 27.70 -7.99 10.44
CA SER A 9 26.68 -7.06 10.97
C SER A 9 27.27 -5.66 11.21
N ASN A 10 28.44 -5.58 11.87
CA ASN A 10 29.13 -4.29 12.08
C ASN A 10 29.62 -3.63 10.78
N LYS A 11 29.85 -4.41 9.71
CA LYS A 11 30.25 -3.90 8.40
C LYS A 11 29.03 -3.30 7.66
N LYS A 12 27.87 -3.96 7.71
CA LYS A 12 26.60 -3.45 7.16
C LYS A 12 26.16 -2.16 7.86
N ARG A 13 26.19 -2.13 9.20
CA ARG A 13 25.85 -0.93 9.99
C ARG A 13 26.80 0.26 9.74
N LYS A 14 28.09 0.01 9.45
CA LYS A 14 29.05 1.06 9.04
C LYS A 14 28.77 1.58 7.64
N VAL A 15 28.34 0.72 6.72
CA VAL A 15 28.00 1.10 5.33
C VAL A 15 26.71 1.92 5.31
N ARG A 16 25.67 1.53 6.07
CA ARG A 16 24.42 2.31 6.22
C ARG A 16 24.69 3.71 6.80
N LYS A 17 25.48 3.81 7.89
CA LYS A 17 25.89 5.11 8.46
C LYS A 17 26.71 5.95 7.48
N LEU A 18 27.50 5.32 6.61
CA LEU A 18 28.29 6.02 5.60
C LEU A 18 27.40 6.52 4.44
N ARG A 19 26.36 5.76 4.06
CA ARG A 19 25.38 6.17 3.05
C ARG A 19 24.55 7.35 3.55
N VAL A 20 24.02 7.30 4.77
CA VAL A 20 23.27 8.42 5.39
C VAL A 20 24.15 9.67 5.51
N ALA A 21 25.43 9.51 5.89
CA ALA A 21 26.37 10.64 5.95
C ALA A 21 26.69 11.19 4.55
N LEU A 22 26.80 10.32 3.53
CA LEU A 22 27.01 10.74 2.14
C LEU A 22 25.78 11.42 1.54
N PHE A 23 24.56 10.94 1.87
CA PHE A 23 23.31 11.60 1.49
C PHE A 23 23.20 12.98 2.16
N GLY A 24 23.47 13.09 3.46
CA GLY A 24 23.50 14.38 4.16
C GLY A 24 24.53 15.36 3.58
N VAL A 25 25.70 14.87 3.16
CA VAL A 25 26.73 15.70 2.50
C VAL A 25 26.28 16.09 1.08
N ALA A 26 25.68 15.17 0.31
CA ALA A 26 25.16 15.46 -1.03
C ALA A 26 24.01 16.47 -0.95
N PHE A 27 23.06 16.31 -0.03
CA PHE A 27 21.97 17.23 0.21
C PHE A 27 22.47 18.63 0.64
N SER A 28 23.44 18.69 1.56
CA SER A 28 24.07 19.96 1.93
C SER A 28 24.85 20.61 0.76
N LEU A 29 25.46 19.82 -0.12
CA LEU A 29 26.11 20.34 -1.33
C LEU A 29 25.08 20.86 -2.34
N THR A 30 23.94 20.20 -2.48
CA THR A 30 22.84 20.63 -3.38
C THR A 30 22.26 21.97 -2.90
N ILE A 31 22.04 22.13 -1.59
CA ILE A 31 21.63 23.40 -0.98
C ILE A 31 22.71 24.47 -1.18
N LEU A 32 23.98 24.13 -0.98
CA LEU A 32 25.07 25.09 -1.18
C LEU A 32 25.19 25.53 -2.64
N VAL A 33 25.03 24.59 -3.59
CA VAL A 33 25.03 24.90 -5.04
C VAL A 33 23.78 25.72 -5.38
N GLY A 34 22.61 25.42 -4.82
CA GLY A 34 21.40 26.23 -4.96
C GLY A 34 21.58 27.66 -4.45
N LEU A 35 22.19 27.80 -3.26
CA LEU A 35 22.52 29.11 -2.68
C LEU A 35 23.61 29.86 -3.49
N CYS A 36 24.59 29.16 -4.07
CA CYS A 36 25.57 29.76 -4.96
C CYS A 36 24.94 30.20 -6.27
N ILE A 37 24.03 29.39 -6.85
CA ILE A 37 23.28 29.80 -8.06
C ILE A 37 22.41 31.01 -7.77
N LEU A 38 21.70 31.07 -6.64
CA LEU A 38 20.95 32.21 -6.17
C LEU A 38 21.84 33.43 -5.95
N TYR A 39 23.05 33.24 -5.39
CA TYR A 39 24.02 34.32 -5.19
C TYR A 39 24.60 34.83 -6.52
N PHE A 40 24.92 33.95 -7.48
CA PHE A 40 25.36 34.32 -8.85
C PHE A 40 24.23 34.99 -9.63
N TYR A 41 22.97 34.55 -9.45
CA TYR A 41 21.77 35.19 -10.03
C TYR A 41 21.56 36.60 -9.45
N ARG A 42 21.85 36.80 -8.16
CA ARG A 42 21.83 38.14 -7.52
C ARG A 42 22.93 39.08 -8.02
N MET A 43 24.07 38.55 -8.43
CA MET A 43 25.20 39.38 -8.90
C MET A 43 25.10 39.83 -10.37
N ASN A 44 24.44 39.07 -11.23
CA ASN A 44 24.25 39.44 -12.64
C ASN A 44 22.87 40.09 -12.85
N ARG A 45 22.85 41.38 -12.80
CA ARG A 45 21.69 42.31 -12.80
C ARG A 45 20.93 42.39 -14.12
N THR A 46 20.66 41.30 -14.85
CA THR A 46 19.86 41.35 -16.09
C THR A 46 19.20 39.99 -16.39
N MET A 47 18.24 39.60 -15.62
CA MET A 47 17.16 38.73 -16.12
C MET A 47 15.94 38.80 -15.21
N TYR A 48 14.82 39.30 -15.73
CA TYR A 48 13.51 39.25 -15.08
C TYR A 48 12.97 37.83 -15.12
N ALA A 49 12.82 37.17 -13.98
CA ALA A 49 12.02 35.96 -13.89
C ALA A 49 10.57 36.35 -13.61
N GLY A 50 9.73 36.35 -14.62
CA GLY A 50 8.30 36.50 -14.44
C GLY A 50 7.69 35.17 -14.01
N ILE A 51 6.96 35.15 -12.91
CA ILE A 51 6.09 34.03 -12.54
C ILE A 51 4.85 34.13 -13.43
N VAL A 52 4.56 33.10 -14.22
CA VAL A 52 3.36 33.03 -15.07
C VAL A 52 2.25 32.39 -14.25
N LEU A 53 1.31 33.22 -13.80
CA LEU A 53 0.07 32.76 -13.16
C LEU A 53 -0.90 32.15 -14.19
N PRO A 54 -1.88 31.32 -13.76
CA PRO A 54 -2.91 30.75 -14.62
C PRO A 54 -3.64 31.80 -15.46
N PRO A 55 -4.28 31.43 -16.59
CA PRO A 55 -4.81 32.40 -17.58
C PRO A 55 -5.82 33.40 -17.03
N GLU A 56 -6.43 33.16 -15.89
CA GLU A 56 -7.48 34.01 -15.30
C GLU A 56 -6.95 35.10 -14.38
N GLU A 57 -5.66 35.04 -13.93
CA GLU A 57 -5.04 36.01 -13.04
C GLU A 57 -3.67 36.51 -13.53
N ARG A 58 -3.53 36.84 -14.81
CA ARG A 58 -2.25 37.33 -15.37
C ARG A 58 -1.96 38.77 -14.95
N GLY A 59 -1.40 38.93 -13.74
CA GLY A 59 -0.65 40.10 -13.32
C GLY A 59 0.85 39.79 -13.24
N VAL A 60 1.70 40.65 -13.76
CA VAL A 60 3.15 40.54 -13.51
C VAL A 60 3.42 41.25 -12.19
N ILE A 61 3.82 40.51 -11.16
CA ILE A 61 4.28 41.09 -9.90
C ILE A 61 5.76 41.43 -10.08
N ILE A 62 6.10 42.70 -10.02
CA ILE A 62 7.48 43.21 -10.06
C ILE A 62 7.85 43.68 -8.68
N ALA A 63 8.76 42.95 -8.01
CA ALA A 63 9.38 43.41 -6.79
C ALA A 63 10.62 44.27 -7.15
N GLU A 64 10.62 45.54 -6.78
CA GLU A 64 11.70 46.46 -7.11
C GLU A 64 12.79 46.55 -6.03
N THR A 65 12.50 46.03 -4.83
CA THR A 65 13.42 46.09 -3.70
C THR A 65 13.65 44.72 -3.04
N PRO A 66 14.82 44.50 -2.37
CA PRO A 66 15.07 43.26 -1.63
C PRO A 66 14.06 42.99 -0.51
N ALA A 67 13.44 44.03 0.07
CA ALA A 67 12.43 43.90 1.09
C ALA A 67 11.10 43.41 0.54
N GLU A 68 10.72 43.83 -0.67
CA GLU A 68 9.54 43.35 -1.38
C GLU A 68 9.73 41.90 -1.82
N TRP A 69 10.95 41.50 -2.24
CA TRP A 69 11.29 40.09 -2.50
C TRP A 69 11.18 39.24 -1.24
N LEU A 70 11.66 39.72 -0.09
CA LEU A 70 11.54 39.00 1.20
C LEU A 70 10.07 38.88 1.65
N ALA A 71 9.27 39.91 1.44
CA ALA A 71 7.85 39.88 1.73
C ALA A 71 7.09 38.94 0.77
N LEU A 72 7.48 38.87 -0.52
CA LEU A 72 6.96 37.92 -1.47
C LEU A 72 7.44 36.49 -1.17
N GLU A 73 8.67 36.29 -0.69
CA GLU A 73 9.15 34.99 -0.21
C GLU A 73 8.42 34.56 1.06
N GLU A 74 8.07 35.46 1.98
CA GLU A 74 7.25 35.18 3.17
C GLU A 74 5.78 34.89 2.80
N GLU A 75 5.24 35.54 1.75
CA GLU A 75 3.88 35.30 1.23
C GLU A 75 3.81 34.07 0.30
N LEU A 76 4.94 33.68 -0.32
CA LEU A 76 5.12 32.49 -1.14
C LEU A 76 5.65 31.28 -0.35
N VAL A 77 6.05 31.42 0.88
CA VAL A 77 6.08 30.29 1.83
C VAL A 77 4.61 29.97 2.10
N MET A 78 3.98 29.31 1.13
CA MET A 78 2.78 28.55 1.40
C MET A 78 3.12 27.70 2.62
N GLU A 79 2.42 27.89 3.73
CA GLU A 79 2.40 26.90 4.79
C GLU A 79 2.02 25.61 4.09
N VAL A 80 3.01 24.74 3.85
CA VAL A 80 2.75 23.38 3.38
C VAL A 80 2.02 22.77 4.56
N GLU A 81 0.73 22.57 4.40
CA GLU A 81 -0.08 21.89 5.41
C GLU A 81 0.57 20.54 5.70
N PRO A 82 0.76 20.15 6.97
CA PRO A 82 1.30 18.85 7.29
C PRO A 82 0.47 17.77 6.59
N SER A 83 1.12 16.89 5.84
CA SER A 83 0.45 15.82 5.12
C SER A 83 1.17 14.50 5.30
N VAL A 84 0.43 13.40 5.12
CA VAL A 84 0.91 12.02 5.02
C VAL A 84 0.30 11.42 3.77
N ARG A 85 1.15 11.02 2.82
CA ARG A 85 0.73 10.26 1.64
C ARG A 85 0.69 8.78 1.99
N LEU A 86 -0.52 8.22 2.08
CA LEU A 86 -0.77 6.79 2.26
C LEU A 86 -0.98 6.13 0.90
N VAL A 87 -0.29 5.02 0.65
CA VAL A 87 -0.59 4.12 -0.46
C VAL A 87 -0.85 2.72 0.06
N MET A 88 -1.81 2.03 -0.55
CA MET A 88 -2.07 0.62 -0.26
C MET A 88 -2.29 -0.17 -1.54
N VAL A 89 -1.63 -1.33 -1.65
CA VAL A 89 -1.87 -2.32 -2.70
C VAL A 89 -2.65 -3.51 -2.17
N GLY A 90 -3.42 -4.16 -3.05
CA GLY A 90 -4.36 -5.22 -2.70
C GLY A 90 -3.73 -6.57 -2.44
N ASP A 91 -4.49 -7.64 -2.75
CA ASP A 91 -4.18 -9.01 -2.38
C ASP A 91 -2.90 -9.52 -3.07
N MET A 92 -1.88 -9.85 -2.28
CA MET A 92 -0.74 -10.64 -2.73
C MET A 92 -1.10 -12.13 -2.65
N LEU A 93 -1.60 -12.67 -3.74
CA LEU A 93 -2.08 -14.05 -3.79
C LEU A 93 -1.09 -14.95 -4.54
N MET A 94 -0.13 -15.49 -3.81
CA MET A 94 1.00 -16.26 -4.32
C MET A 94 0.60 -17.69 -4.75
N HIS A 95 -0.25 -17.80 -5.78
CA HIS A 95 -0.48 -19.08 -6.42
C HIS A 95 0.84 -19.77 -6.76
N LEU A 96 0.87 -21.08 -6.80
CA LEU A 96 2.12 -21.84 -6.99
C LEU A 96 2.96 -21.36 -8.19
N ARG A 97 2.31 -20.86 -9.22
CA ARG A 97 2.99 -20.29 -10.39
C ARG A 97 3.68 -18.96 -10.05
N VAL A 98 3.05 -18.08 -9.26
CA VAL A 98 3.67 -16.85 -8.78
C VAL A 98 4.85 -17.18 -7.86
N THR A 99 4.67 -18.14 -6.93
CA THR A 99 5.77 -18.64 -6.10
C THR A 99 6.94 -19.16 -6.95
N GLN A 100 6.65 -19.88 -8.05
CA GLN A 100 7.68 -20.41 -8.92
C GLN A 100 8.33 -19.35 -9.81
N SER A 101 7.70 -18.20 -10.08
CA SER A 101 8.30 -17.15 -10.89
C SER A 101 9.56 -16.57 -10.24
N GLY A 102 9.64 -16.56 -8.91
CA GLY A 102 10.82 -16.11 -8.16
C GLY A 102 11.94 -17.13 -8.08
N ARG A 103 11.77 -18.38 -8.58
CA ARG A 103 12.78 -19.41 -8.40
C ARG A 103 14.01 -19.20 -9.27
N MET A 104 15.17 -19.13 -8.63
CA MET A 104 16.49 -18.97 -9.26
C MET A 104 17.10 -20.31 -9.65
N GLU A 105 18.13 -20.28 -10.52
CA GLU A 105 18.84 -21.49 -11.00
C GLU A 105 19.53 -22.28 -9.88
N ASP A 106 19.99 -21.61 -8.83
CA ASP A 106 20.62 -22.24 -7.67
C ASP A 106 19.63 -22.81 -6.65
N GLY A 107 18.31 -22.64 -6.91
CA GLY A 107 17.22 -23.14 -6.09
C GLY A 107 16.75 -22.20 -5.00
N THR A 108 17.36 -21.01 -4.87
CA THR A 108 16.85 -19.89 -4.05
C THR A 108 15.69 -19.18 -4.72
N TYR A 109 15.14 -18.16 -4.08
CA TYR A 109 14.05 -17.34 -4.64
C TYR A 109 14.43 -15.86 -4.60
N ASN A 110 13.90 -15.10 -5.56
CA ASN A 110 13.91 -13.64 -5.59
C ASN A 110 12.61 -13.15 -6.22
N TYR A 111 11.96 -12.17 -5.60
CA TYR A 111 10.67 -11.65 -6.02
C TYR A 111 10.69 -10.15 -6.36
N ASP A 112 11.85 -9.52 -6.48
CA ASP A 112 11.98 -8.07 -6.76
C ASP A 112 11.25 -7.69 -8.05
N HIS A 113 11.20 -8.60 -9.04
CA HIS A 113 10.52 -8.41 -10.32
C HIS A 113 9.01 -8.15 -10.19
N ILE A 114 8.38 -8.57 -9.08
CA ILE A 114 6.94 -8.34 -8.85
C ILE A 114 6.66 -6.84 -8.71
N PHE A 115 7.58 -6.09 -8.13
CA PHE A 115 7.43 -4.68 -7.76
C PHE A 115 8.08 -3.71 -8.75
N GLU A 116 8.78 -4.20 -9.78
CA GLU A 116 9.66 -3.39 -10.65
C GLU A 116 9.00 -2.13 -11.23
N HIS A 117 7.70 -2.20 -11.56
CA HIS A 117 6.99 -1.11 -12.23
C HIS A 117 6.15 -0.21 -11.28
N VAL A 118 6.18 -0.49 -9.99
CA VAL A 118 5.40 0.25 -8.95
C VAL A 118 6.26 0.63 -7.75
N LYS A 119 7.53 0.24 -7.76
CA LYS A 119 8.44 0.44 -6.62
C LYS A 119 8.63 1.91 -6.27
N ASP A 120 8.76 2.76 -7.27
CA ASP A 120 8.95 4.18 -7.06
C ASP A 120 7.73 4.82 -6.37
N ASP A 121 6.51 4.43 -6.78
CA ASP A 121 5.26 4.92 -6.17
C ASP A 121 5.13 4.50 -4.71
N ILE A 122 5.57 3.26 -4.38
CA ILE A 122 5.60 2.72 -3.02
C ILE A 122 6.63 3.47 -2.16
N GLN A 123 7.83 3.69 -2.70
CA GLN A 123 8.94 4.35 -1.98
C GLN A 123 8.73 5.86 -1.80
N ASP A 124 7.91 6.48 -2.63
CA ASP A 124 7.55 7.89 -2.54
C ASP A 124 6.40 8.14 -1.53
N ALA A 125 5.75 7.08 -1.04
CA ALA A 125 4.75 7.19 0.02
C ALA A 125 5.39 7.43 1.39
N ASP A 126 4.67 8.12 2.27
CA ASP A 126 5.03 8.25 3.68
C ASP A 126 4.62 6.99 4.45
N LEU A 127 3.50 6.38 4.07
CA LEU A 127 2.96 5.14 4.65
C LEU A 127 2.53 4.19 3.54
N ALA A 128 3.31 3.15 3.28
CA ALA A 128 3.03 2.14 2.28
C ALA A 128 2.53 0.83 2.92
N ILE A 129 1.37 0.34 2.47
CA ILE A 129 0.66 -0.82 3.04
C ILE A 129 0.46 -1.88 1.98
N VAL A 130 0.68 -3.16 2.32
CA VAL A 130 0.39 -4.31 1.45
C VAL A 130 -0.48 -5.35 2.16
N ASN A 131 -1.46 -5.92 1.45
CA ASN A 131 -2.23 -7.06 1.96
C ASN A 131 -1.56 -8.38 1.58
N GLN A 132 -0.84 -8.99 2.52
CA GLN A 132 -0.24 -10.31 2.35
C GLN A 132 -1.28 -11.41 2.61
N GLU A 133 -1.99 -11.84 1.57
CA GLU A 133 -3.06 -12.85 1.70
C GLU A 133 -2.55 -14.29 1.75
N ILE A 134 -1.27 -14.49 1.98
CA ILE A 134 -0.64 -15.81 2.05
C ILE A 134 0.27 -15.93 3.27
N ILE A 135 0.64 -17.16 3.61
CA ILE A 135 1.55 -17.42 4.71
C ILE A 135 3.00 -17.60 4.23
N LEU A 136 3.96 -17.02 4.95
CA LEU A 136 5.39 -17.30 4.85
C LEU A 136 5.75 -18.39 5.87
N GLY A 137 5.24 -19.61 5.64
CA GLY A 137 5.39 -20.72 6.60
C GLY A 137 6.72 -21.45 6.52
N GLY A 138 7.52 -21.13 5.50
CA GLY A 138 8.84 -21.70 5.28
C GLY A 138 8.86 -22.99 4.48
N PRO A 139 10.07 -23.42 4.04
CA PRO A 139 10.26 -24.58 3.14
C PRO A 139 9.89 -25.92 3.77
N ASP A 140 10.01 -26.05 5.09
CA ASP A 140 9.70 -27.30 5.80
C ASP A 140 8.21 -27.70 5.73
N LEU A 141 7.31 -26.71 5.53
CA LEU A 141 5.88 -26.94 5.34
C LEU A 141 5.49 -27.17 3.89
N GLY A 142 6.46 -27.12 2.98
CA GLY A 142 6.28 -27.27 1.53
C GLY A 142 5.54 -26.10 0.91
N TYR A 143 6.09 -25.56 -0.17
CA TYR A 143 5.44 -24.47 -0.92
C TYR A 143 4.21 -24.96 -1.66
N SER A 144 3.12 -24.18 -1.60
CA SER A 144 1.82 -24.55 -2.18
C SER A 144 1.00 -23.30 -2.51
N GLY A 145 0.20 -23.42 -3.55
CA GLY A 145 -0.83 -22.44 -3.91
C GLY A 145 -2.21 -22.86 -3.38
N TYR A 146 -3.27 -22.33 -4.03
CA TYR A 146 -4.65 -22.65 -3.69
C TYR A 146 -4.89 -24.17 -3.54
N PRO A 147 -5.68 -24.64 -2.54
CA PRO A 147 -6.46 -23.82 -1.61
C PRO A 147 -5.73 -23.45 -0.31
N MET A 148 -4.50 -23.89 -0.09
CA MET A 148 -3.75 -23.65 1.16
C MET A 148 -2.35 -23.13 0.82
N PHE A 149 -2.20 -21.82 0.88
CA PHE A 149 -0.99 -21.13 0.43
C PHE A 149 0.19 -21.31 1.41
N ASN A 150 1.37 -21.38 0.84
CA ASN A 150 2.64 -21.22 1.52
C ASN A 150 3.72 -20.86 0.49
N THR A 151 4.40 -19.76 0.69
CA THR A 151 5.46 -19.32 -0.23
C THR A 151 6.80 -19.15 0.48
N ALA A 152 7.85 -18.82 -0.30
CA ALA A 152 9.21 -18.66 0.20
C ALA A 152 9.36 -17.36 1.00
N TYR A 153 10.24 -17.39 2.00
CA TYR A 153 10.54 -16.24 2.86
C TYR A 153 11.07 -15.03 2.11
N GLU A 154 11.76 -15.27 1.01
CA GLU A 154 12.34 -14.23 0.14
C GLU A 154 11.28 -13.27 -0.45
N LEU A 155 9.99 -13.62 -0.38
CA LEU A 155 8.92 -12.67 -0.68
C LEU A 155 8.88 -11.53 0.35
N GLY A 156 9.11 -11.83 1.61
CA GLY A 156 9.20 -10.82 2.66
C GLY A 156 10.42 -9.90 2.47
N ASP A 157 11.56 -10.46 2.01
CA ASP A 157 12.73 -9.65 1.65
C ASP A 157 12.39 -8.66 0.51
N ALA A 158 11.62 -9.13 -0.50
CA ALA A 158 11.22 -8.29 -1.62
C ALA A 158 10.18 -7.21 -1.23
N ILE A 159 9.28 -7.51 -0.30
CA ILE A 159 8.31 -6.53 0.27
C ILE A 159 9.07 -5.42 1.00
N ASP A 160 10.06 -5.76 1.86
CA ASP A 160 10.91 -4.77 2.56
C ASP A 160 11.73 -3.93 1.58
N GLU A 161 12.35 -4.56 0.58
CA GLU A 161 13.12 -3.86 -0.45
C GLU A 161 12.24 -2.98 -1.36
N ALA A 162 10.97 -3.32 -1.54
CA ALA A 162 10.01 -2.49 -2.27
C ALA A 162 9.67 -1.20 -1.52
N GLY A 163 9.78 -1.19 -0.19
CA GLY A 163 9.59 0.00 0.64
C GLY A 163 8.29 0.04 1.43
N PHE A 164 7.62 -1.09 1.61
CA PHE A 164 6.41 -1.15 2.47
C PHE A 164 6.76 -1.02 3.95
N ASP A 165 5.90 -0.29 4.68
CA ASP A 165 6.00 -0.07 6.12
C ASP A 165 5.11 -1.04 6.90
N VAL A 166 3.95 -1.39 6.33
CA VAL A 166 2.92 -2.20 6.97
C VAL A 166 2.52 -3.39 6.09
N VAL A 167 2.53 -4.56 6.69
CA VAL A 167 2.02 -5.81 6.12
C VAL A 167 0.74 -6.21 6.84
N LEU A 168 -0.37 -6.28 6.12
CA LEU A 168 -1.65 -6.74 6.63
C LEU A 168 -1.73 -8.26 6.52
N HIS A 169 -2.16 -8.89 7.59
CA HIS A 169 -2.19 -10.34 7.66
C HIS A 169 -3.51 -10.93 8.24
N ALA A 170 -4.52 -10.08 8.55
CA ALA A 170 -5.87 -10.58 8.82
C ALA A 170 -6.56 -10.89 7.49
N THR A 171 -6.43 -12.13 7.02
CA THR A 171 -7.02 -12.64 5.80
C THR A 171 -7.64 -14.02 6.03
N ASN A 172 -8.45 -14.51 5.08
CA ASN A 172 -9.00 -15.87 5.16
C ASN A 172 -7.93 -16.96 5.02
N HIS A 173 -6.70 -16.62 4.57
CA HIS A 173 -5.57 -17.53 4.39
C HIS A 173 -4.52 -17.48 5.51
N THR A 174 -4.69 -16.65 6.53
CA THR A 174 -3.76 -16.50 7.66
C THR A 174 -3.44 -17.84 8.34
N MET A 175 -4.41 -18.76 8.39
CA MET A 175 -4.28 -20.04 9.05
C MET A 175 -4.03 -21.24 8.12
N ASP A 176 -3.66 -21.03 6.87
CA ASP A 176 -3.49 -22.11 5.85
C ASP A 176 -2.49 -23.19 6.24
N LYS A 177 -1.50 -22.89 7.03
CA LYS A 177 -0.52 -23.86 7.58
C LYS A 177 -0.66 -24.02 9.07
N GLY A 178 -1.85 -23.70 9.61
CA GLY A 178 -2.16 -23.79 11.01
C GLY A 178 -1.21 -22.96 11.88
N ARG A 179 -1.21 -23.26 13.19
CA ARG A 179 -0.37 -22.56 14.16
C ARG A 179 1.11 -22.51 13.79
N THR A 180 1.65 -23.61 13.24
CA THR A 180 3.08 -23.67 12.89
C THR A 180 3.41 -22.70 11.77
N GLY A 181 2.61 -22.66 10.70
CA GLY A 181 2.82 -21.74 9.61
C GLY A 181 2.69 -20.28 10.04
N LEU A 182 1.67 -19.96 10.83
CA LEU A 182 1.49 -18.63 11.38
C LEU A 182 2.70 -18.18 12.21
N MET A 183 3.14 -19.02 13.17
CA MET A 183 4.30 -18.66 14.00
C MET A 183 5.60 -18.53 13.20
N ASN A 184 5.80 -19.37 12.19
CA ASN A 184 6.95 -19.23 11.29
C ASN A 184 6.93 -17.89 10.56
N CYS A 185 5.77 -17.50 10.03
CA CYS A 185 5.58 -16.23 9.33
C CYS A 185 5.85 -15.03 10.24
N LEU A 186 5.20 -14.99 11.40
CA LEU A 186 5.36 -13.88 12.36
C LEU A 186 6.78 -13.80 12.91
N ASN A 187 7.46 -14.94 13.15
CA ASN A 187 8.86 -14.94 13.57
C ASN A 187 9.78 -14.49 12.42
N TYR A 188 9.49 -14.90 11.18
CA TYR A 188 10.27 -14.42 10.04
C TYR A 188 10.25 -12.88 9.96
N TRP A 189 9.08 -12.27 10.05
CA TRP A 189 8.93 -10.82 10.04
C TRP A 189 9.69 -10.16 11.20
N SER A 190 9.45 -10.58 12.43
CA SER A 190 10.10 -9.98 13.60
C SER A 190 11.62 -10.18 13.66
N ASP A 191 12.13 -11.30 13.14
CA ASP A 191 13.55 -11.64 13.23
C ASP A 191 14.37 -11.01 12.09
N ASN A 192 13.78 -10.84 10.89
CA ASN A 192 14.47 -10.37 9.68
C ASN A 192 14.11 -8.94 9.30
N HIS A 193 12.87 -8.52 9.50
CA HIS A 193 12.33 -7.20 9.10
C HIS A 193 11.61 -6.51 10.27
N PRO A 194 12.30 -6.24 11.40
CA PRO A 194 11.68 -5.66 12.60
C PRO A 194 11.17 -4.22 12.42
N ASP A 195 11.55 -3.56 11.34
CA ASP A 195 11.11 -2.22 11.00
C ASP A 195 9.75 -2.22 10.26
N ILE A 196 9.32 -3.38 9.74
CA ILE A 196 7.99 -3.58 9.15
C ILE A 196 6.98 -3.94 10.24
N LYS A 197 5.85 -3.22 10.28
CA LYS A 197 4.74 -3.55 11.17
C LYS A 197 3.83 -4.59 10.51
N VAL A 198 3.65 -5.74 11.17
CA VAL A 198 2.64 -6.74 10.79
C VAL A 198 1.38 -6.49 11.60
N LEU A 199 0.22 -6.40 10.94
CA LEU A 199 -1.09 -6.18 11.56
C LEU A 199 -2.04 -7.33 11.24
N GLY A 200 -2.98 -7.58 12.13
CA GLY A 200 -4.07 -8.54 11.93
C GLY A 200 -3.74 -9.98 12.27
N ALA A 201 -2.48 -10.29 12.62
CA ALA A 201 -2.05 -11.58 13.13
C ALA A 201 -1.08 -11.40 14.30
N ASN A 202 -1.26 -12.15 15.40
CA ASN A 202 -0.67 -11.86 16.68
C ASN A 202 -0.01 -13.08 17.32
N LYS A 203 1.15 -12.87 17.98
CA LYS A 203 1.86 -13.88 18.77
C LYS A 203 1.36 -13.94 20.21
N THR A 204 0.90 -12.82 20.74
CA THR A 204 0.51 -12.62 22.13
C THR A 204 -0.81 -11.88 22.25
N GLN A 205 -1.41 -11.95 23.45
CA GLN A 205 -2.61 -11.19 23.76
C GLN A 205 -2.33 -9.67 23.77
N GLU A 206 -1.13 -9.28 24.17
CA GLU A 206 -0.70 -7.87 24.20
C GLU A 206 -0.67 -7.29 22.79
N GLU A 207 -0.14 -8.03 21.79
CA GLU A 207 -0.16 -7.63 20.38
C GLU A 207 -1.60 -7.51 19.85
N TYR A 208 -2.48 -8.47 20.20
CA TYR A 208 -3.90 -8.45 19.82
C TYR A 208 -4.66 -7.26 20.42
N ASP A 209 -4.29 -6.81 21.61
CA ASP A 209 -4.93 -5.69 22.31
C ASP A 209 -4.30 -4.34 21.93
N GLU A 210 -3.19 -4.32 21.19
CA GLU A 210 -2.51 -3.10 20.73
C GLU A 210 -3.25 -2.47 19.54
N VAL A 211 -3.31 -1.14 19.50
CA VAL A 211 -3.67 -0.37 18.32
C VAL A 211 -2.39 0.25 17.76
N TYR A 212 -2.09 -0.01 16.51
CA TYR A 212 -0.91 0.56 15.85
C TYR A 212 -1.18 2.01 15.44
N ILE A 213 -0.31 2.92 15.89
CA ILE A 213 -0.33 4.33 15.53
C ILE A 213 0.93 4.65 14.73
N TYR A 214 0.74 5.06 13.49
CA TYR A 214 1.76 5.67 12.66
C TYR A 214 1.81 7.17 12.95
N GLU A 215 2.99 7.75 13.10
CA GLU A 215 3.14 9.18 13.38
C GLU A 215 4.18 9.79 12.45
N GLN A 216 3.76 10.74 11.63
CA GLN A 216 4.64 11.54 10.76
C GLN A 216 4.03 12.91 10.52
N ASN A 217 4.87 13.95 10.41
CA ASN A 217 4.48 15.33 10.12
C ASN A 217 3.42 15.89 11.10
N ASP A 218 3.52 15.53 12.39
CA ASP A 218 2.55 15.87 13.45
C ASP A 218 1.12 15.31 13.18
N ILE A 219 0.99 14.28 12.35
CA ILE A 219 -0.26 13.56 12.11
C ILE A 219 -0.11 12.14 12.66
N LYS A 220 -1.09 11.70 13.47
CA LYS A 220 -1.19 10.35 14.01
C LYS A 220 -2.29 9.60 13.32
N ILE A 221 -1.94 8.46 12.72
CA ILE A 221 -2.86 7.60 11.98
C ILE A 221 -2.94 6.25 12.67
N ALA A 222 -4.11 5.88 13.17
CA ALA A 222 -4.38 4.52 13.61
C ALA A 222 -4.65 3.62 12.41
N VAL A 223 -4.00 2.45 12.36
CA VAL A 223 -4.23 1.46 11.30
C VAL A 223 -4.71 0.16 11.94
N LEU A 224 -5.92 -0.26 11.58
CA LEU A 224 -6.58 -1.47 12.06
C LEU A 224 -6.76 -2.46 10.90
N ASN A 225 -6.62 -3.77 11.17
CA ASN A 225 -6.78 -4.79 10.13
C ASN A 225 -7.63 -5.96 10.62
N TYR A 226 -8.69 -6.33 9.88
CA TYR A 226 -9.62 -7.38 10.25
C TYR A 226 -10.00 -8.29 9.07
N THR A 227 -10.37 -9.56 9.36
CA THR A 227 -10.89 -10.51 8.37
C THR A 227 -12.23 -11.10 8.74
N TYR A 228 -13.06 -11.38 7.72
CA TYR A 228 -14.38 -12.01 7.89
C TYR A 228 -14.31 -13.49 8.29
N GLY A 229 -13.18 -14.17 8.07
CA GLY A 229 -13.10 -15.61 8.27
C GLY A 229 -11.74 -16.21 8.02
N LEU A 230 -11.61 -17.54 8.21
CA LEU A 230 -10.38 -18.30 8.10
C LEU A 230 -10.56 -19.55 7.20
N ASN A 231 -11.45 -19.50 6.19
CA ASN A 231 -11.72 -20.63 5.27
C ASN A 231 -12.06 -21.94 6.01
N GLY A 232 -12.68 -21.85 7.19
CA GLY A 232 -13.02 -22.99 8.03
C GLY A 232 -11.83 -23.60 8.80
N MET A 233 -10.66 -22.98 8.72
CA MET A 233 -9.53 -23.35 9.57
C MET A 233 -9.81 -22.90 11.03
N PRO A 234 -9.56 -23.77 12.03
CA PRO A 234 -9.81 -23.39 13.40
C PRO A 234 -8.74 -22.45 13.94
N MET A 235 -9.16 -21.46 14.74
CA MET A 235 -8.25 -20.71 15.60
C MET A 235 -7.57 -21.66 16.60
N PRO A 236 -6.24 -21.55 16.86
CA PRO A 236 -5.59 -22.38 17.86
C PRO A 236 -6.17 -22.14 19.26
N THR A 237 -6.49 -23.20 19.98
CA THR A 237 -7.14 -23.09 21.30
C THR A 237 -6.28 -22.42 22.37
N ASP A 238 -4.96 -22.45 22.20
CA ASP A 238 -3.97 -21.78 23.05
C ASP A 238 -3.61 -20.36 22.58
N MET A 239 -4.15 -19.93 21.44
CA MET A 239 -3.95 -18.59 20.86
C MET A 239 -5.28 -18.06 20.30
N PRO A 240 -6.31 -17.80 21.14
CA PRO A 240 -7.61 -17.29 20.66
C PRO A 240 -7.53 -15.88 20.07
N PHE A 241 -6.41 -15.21 20.27
CA PHE A 241 -6.04 -13.88 19.83
C PHE A 241 -5.21 -13.88 18.52
N ALA A 242 -4.97 -15.04 17.91
CA ALA A 242 -3.97 -15.18 16.83
C ALA A 242 -4.31 -14.41 15.56
N VAL A 243 -5.58 -14.12 15.30
CA VAL A 243 -6.04 -13.37 14.10
C VAL A 243 -7.14 -12.40 14.50
N ASP A 244 -7.07 -11.19 14.00
CA ASP A 244 -8.07 -10.15 14.20
C ASP A 244 -9.28 -10.39 13.30
N MET A 245 -10.29 -11.01 13.92
CA MET A 245 -11.56 -11.32 13.26
C MET A 245 -12.50 -10.12 13.29
N MET A 246 -13.41 -10.04 12.32
CA MET A 246 -14.52 -9.09 12.35
C MET A 246 -15.49 -9.46 13.50
N ASP A 247 -15.17 -8.99 14.70
CA ASP A 247 -15.98 -9.11 15.91
C ASP A 247 -16.40 -7.73 16.38
N GLU A 248 -17.71 -7.49 16.54
CA GLU A 248 -18.26 -6.17 16.87
C GLU A 248 -17.70 -5.58 18.16
N ASP A 249 -17.53 -6.41 19.20
CA ASP A 249 -17.05 -5.94 20.51
C ASP A 249 -15.56 -5.57 20.42
N LYS A 250 -14.75 -6.40 19.76
CA LYS A 250 -13.31 -6.14 19.53
C LYS A 250 -13.12 -4.90 18.68
N MET A 251 -13.77 -4.83 17.49
CA MET A 251 -13.66 -3.68 16.59
C MET A 251 -14.09 -2.38 17.26
N SER A 252 -15.19 -2.40 18.02
CA SER A 252 -15.65 -1.21 18.77
C SER A 252 -14.65 -0.77 19.83
N ALA A 253 -13.99 -1.71 20.52
CA ALA A 253 -12.98 -1.39 21.52
C ALA A 253 -11.70 -0.82 20.91
N ASP A 254 -11.25 -1.36 19.77
CA ASP A 254 -10.06 -0.90 19.07
C ASP A 254 -10.26 0.48 18.47
N ILE A 255 -11.40 0.70 17.81
CA ILE A 255 -11.75 2.02 17.24
C ILE A 255 -11.83 3.05 18.37
N ALA A 256 -12.45 2.74 19.50
CA ALA A 256 -12.49 3.66 20.63
C ALA A 256 -11.10 4.04 21.18
N LYS A 257 -10.11 3.14 21.10
CA LYS A 257 -8.71 3.45 21.42
C LYS A 257 -8.07 4.30 20.32
N ALA A 258 -8.28 3.94 19.05
CA ALA A 258 -7.79 4.69 17.90
C ALA A 258 -8.23 6.16 17.96
N GLU A 259 -9.53 6.40 18.16
CA GLU A 259 -10.12 7.74 18.29
C GLU A 259 -9.60 8.53 19.51
N ALA A 260 -9.13 7.84 20.55
CA ALA A 260 -8.55 8.49 21.72
C ALA A 260 -7.06 8.83 21.59
N GLU A 261 -6.33 8.16 20.70
CA GLU A 261 -4.87 8.20 20.62
C GLU A 261 -4.33 8.74 19.29
N ALA A 262 -5.16 8.71 18.21
CA ALA A 262 -4.81 9.16 16.88
C ALA A 262 -5.66 10.36 16.43
N ASP A 263 -5.23 11.00 15.35
CA ASP A 263 -5.94 12.08 14.69
C ASP A 263 -6.81 11.57 13.53
N PHE A 264 -6.55 10.35 13.03
CA PHE A 264 -7.18 9.76 11.86
C PHE A 264 -7.19 8.23 11.97
N THR A 265 -8.31 7.58 11.66
CA THR A 265 -8.47 6.14 11.80
C THR A 265 -8.70 5.46 10.45
N VAL A 266 -7.80 4.54 10.10
CA VAL A 266 -7.85 3.70 8.89
C VAL A 266 -8.20 2.27 9.27
N VAL A 267 -9.22 1.70 8.62
CA VAL A 267 -9.56 0.27 8.72
C VAL A 267 -9.23 -0.41 7.40
N CYS A 268 -8.23 -1.28 7.43
CA CYS A 268 -7.92 -2.20 6.33
C CYS A 268 -8.67 -3.51 6.57
N ILE A 269 -9.61 -3.86 5.70
CA ILE A 269 -10.55 -4.94 5.97
C ILE A 269 -10.62 -5.97 4.84
N HIS A 270 -10.55 -7.25 5.22
CA HIS A 270 -10.65 -8.38 4.30
C HIS A 270 -12.06 -8.96 4.34
N TRP A 271 -12.90 -8.58 3.36
CA TRP A 271 -14.36 -8.77 3.40
C TRP A 271 -15.00 -8.94 2.03
N GLY A 272 -16.33 -9.15 2.00
CA GLY A 272 -17.14 -9.13 0.78
C GLY A 272 -17.27 -10.51 0.13
N ASN A 273 -17.56 -10.54 -1.15
CA ASN A 273 -17.75 -11.76 -1.93
C ASN A 273 -16.74 -11.81 -3.08
N GLU A 274 -16.08 -12.95 -3.25
CA GLU A 274 -15.13 -13.15 -4.33
C GLU A 274 -15.77 -12.88 -5.71
N TYR A 275 -15.01 -12.20 -6.57
CA TYR A 275 -15.27 -11.96 -7.98
C TYR A 275 -16.49 -11.10 -8.30
N GLN A 276 -17.03 -10.38 -7.33
CA GLN A 276 -18.10 -9.38 -7.54
C GLN A 276 -17.50 -7.98 -7.65
N THR A 277 -17.76 -7.29 -8.75
CA THR A 277 -17.28 -5.92 -9.02
C THR A 277 -18.13 -4.83 -8.38
N TYR A 278 -19.06 -5.18 -7.53
CA TYR A 278 -19.93 -4.27 -6.79
C TYR A 278 -19.94 -4.60 -5.30
N ALA A 279 -20.16 -3.59 -4.47
CA ALA A 279 -20.23 -3.75 -3.02
C ALA A 279 -21.47 -4.55 -2.61
N SER A 280 -21.29 -5.57 -1.80
CA SER A 280 -22.36 -6.36 -1.22
C SER A 280 -23.13 -5.58 -0.14
N ALA A 281 -24.36 -6.00 0.15
CA ALA A 281 -25.13 -5.42 1.25
C ALA A 281 -24.45 -5.57 2.62
N ASN A 282 -23.67 -6.64 2.78
CA ASN A 282 -22.90 -6.86 4.01
C ASN A 282 -21.76 -5.85 4.16
N GLN A 283 -21.01 -5.56 3.08
CA GLN A 283 -19.99 -4.52 3.10
C GLN A 283 -20.59 -3.14 3.44
N LYS A 284 -21.73 -2.79 2.85
CA LYS A 284 -22.43 -1.52 3.14
C LYS A 284 -22.89 -1.42 4.60
N MET A 285 -23.42 -2.51 5.16
CA MET A 285 -23.81 -2.57 6.58
C MET A 285 -22.59 -2.36 7.49
N TRP A 286 -21.45 -2.98 7.18
CA TRP A 286 -20.24 -2.78 7.96
C TRP A 286 -19.66 -1.36 7.77
N SER A 287 -19.78 -0.76 6.59
CA SER A 287 -19.38 0.64 6.39
C SER A 287 -20.16 1.59 7.29
N GLU A 288 -21.49 1.39 7.42
CA GLU A 288 -22.32 2.15 8.37
C GLU A 288 -21.85 1.95 9.82
N PHE A 289 -21.52 0.70 10.22
CA PHE A 289 -20.98 0.39 11.54
C PHE A 289 -19.68 1.15 11.85
N PHE A 290 -18.77 1.27 10.88
CA PHE A 290 -17.50 1.97 11.04
C PHE A 290 -17.69 3.49 11.06
N LEU A 291 -18.53 4.04 10.20
CA LEU A 291 -18.89 5.46 10.17
C LEU A 291 -19.43 5.93 11.53
N GLU A 292 -20.38 5.18 12.12
CA GLU A 292 -20.98 5.48 13.42
C GLU A 292 -19.95 5.53 14.56
N ARG A 293 -18.76 5.00 14.35
CA ARG A 293 -17.69 4.91 15.37
C ARG A 293 -16.52 5.86 15.12
N GLY A 294 -16.61 6.70 14.07
CA GLY A 294 -15.63 7.75 13.80
C GLY A 294 -14.50 7.34 12.84
N VAL A 295 -14.57 6.17 12.19
CA VAL A 295 -13.57 5.77 11.19
C VAL A 295 -13.58 6.73 10.01
N ASP A 296 -12.39 7.15 9.52
CA ASP A 296 -12.23 8.11 8.44
C ASP A 296 -12.02 7.48 7.08
N LEU A 297 -11.36 6.30 7.06
CA LEU A 297 -10.97 5.62 5.83
C LEU A 297 -11.12 4.10 5.97
N ILE A 298 -11.75 3.48 4.97
CA ILE A 298 -11.76 2.02 4.81
C ILE A 298 -11.08 1.66 3.50
N ILE A 299 -10.13 0.70 3.54
CA ILE A 299 -9.56 0.09 2.35
C ILE A 299 -9.79 -1.42 2.42
N GLY A 300 -10.66 -1.91 1.53
CA GLY A 300 -11.10 -3.30 1.47
C GLY A 300 -10.29 -4.16 0.51
N THR A 301 -10.20 -5.45 0.87
CA THR A 301 -9.56 -6.53 0.10
C THR A 301 -10.43 -7.80 0.14
N HIS A 302 -10.03 -8.92 -0.47
CA HIS A 302 -10.70 -10.21 -0.57
C HIS A 302 -11.54 -10.46 -1.85
N PRO A 303 -12.32 -9.53 -2.42
CA PRO A 303 -13.08 -9.84 -3.63
C PRO A 303 -12.24 -10.27 -4.83
N HIS A 304 -10.91 -10.06 -4.80
CA HIS A 304 -9.96 -10.36 -5.87
C HIS A 304 -10.26 -9.66 -7.20
N VAL A 305 -11.12 -8.68 -7.17
CA VAL A 305 -11.48 -7.75 -8.23
C VAL A 305 -11.72 -6.39 -7.63
N ILE A 306 -11.54 -5.34 -8.43
CA ILE A 306 -11.82 -3.97 -8.01
C ILE A 306 -13.32 -3.77 -7.76
N GLN A 307 -13.64 -2.94 -6.77
CA GLN A 307 -15.01 -2.51 -6.42
C GLN A 307 -15.03 -0.98 -6.28
N PRO A 308 -16.22 -0.35 -6.28
CA PRO A 308 -16.35 1.11 -6.20
C PRO A 308 -15.68 1.75 -4.99
N VAL A 309 -15.45 3.04 -5.11
CA VAL A 309 -15.04 3.93 -4.02
C VAL A 309 -16.19 4.88 -3.74
N GLU A 310 -16.64 4.93 -2.48
CA GLU A 310 -17.81 5.73 -2.09
C GLU A 310 -17.51 6.55 -0.82
N TRP A 311 -18.06 7.77 -0.76
CA TRP A 311 -18.11 8.57 0.47
C TRP A 311 -19.36 8.24 1.29
N TYR A 312 -19.18 8.16 2.59
CA TYR A 312 -20.23 8.13 3.59
C TYR A 312 -20.19 9.41 4.42
N GLU A 313 -21.34 9.86 4.88
CA GLU A 313 -21.46 11.03 5.75
C GLU A 313 -22.57 10.77 6.78
N ASP A 314 -22.31 11.04 8.04
CA ASP A 314 -23.28 10.92 9.12
C ASP A 314 -24.07 12.24 9.34
N GLU A 315 -25.06 12.20 10.25
CA GLU A 315 -25.88 13.38 10.58
C GLU A 315 -25.07 14.52 11.24
N ALA A 316 -23.90 14.23 11.82
CA ALA A 316 -23.03 15.21 12.44
C ALA A 316 -22.08 15.88 11.43
N GLY A 317 -22.01 15.36 10.20
CA GLY A 317 -21.14 15.84 9.13
C GLY A 317 -19.76 15.17 9.13
N HIS A 318 -19.54 14.11 9.92
CA HIS A 318 -18.36 13.26 9.83
C HIS A 318 -18.39 12.49 8.52
N ARG A 319 -17.25 12.41 7.82
CA ARG A 319 -17.15 11.80 6.50
C ARG A 319 -16.11 10.68 6.50
N MET A 320 -16.47 9.57 5.88
CA MET A 320 -15.61 8.40 5.72
C MET A 320 -15.51 8.01 4.25
N LEU A 321 -14.29 7.81 3.76
CA LEU A 321 -14.02 7.28 2.42
C LEU A 321 -13.90 5.76 2.47
N VAL A 322 -14.56 5.07 1.55
CA VAL A 322 -14.56 3.59 1.47
C VAL A 322 -14.12 3.13 0.10
N TYR A 323 -12.96 2.50 0.03
CA TYR A 323 -12.56 1.64 -1.08
C TYR A 323 -13.08 0.23 -0.76
N TYR A 324 -14.14 -0.22 -1.41
CA TYR A 324 -14.74 -1.52 -1.08
C TYR A 324 -13.83 -2.70 -1.39
N SER A 325 -13.08 -2.63 -2.50
CA SER A 325 -11.99 -3.55 -2.83
C SER A 325 -11.05 -2.93 -3.85
N ILE A 326 -9.76 -3.06 -3.57
CA ILE A 326 -8.70 -2.68 -4.52
C ILE A 326 -8.18 -3.87 -5.35
N GLY A 327 -8.83 -5.04 -5.25
CA GLY A 327 -8.51 -6.23 -6.04
C GLY A 327 -7.16 -6.86 -5.74
N ASN A 328 -6.64 -7.64 -6.68
CA ASN A 328 -5.33 -8.28 -6.52
C ASN A 328 -4.19 -7.34 -6.90
N PHE A 329 -3.15 -7.32 -6.08
CA PHE A 329 -1.86 -6.74 -6.48
C PHE A 329 -1.09 -7.72 -7.38
N ILE A 330 -1.02 -8.99 -6.99
CA ILE A 330 -0.40 -10.05 -7.77
C ILE A 330 -1.16 -11.36 -7.60
N ASN A 331 -1.43 -12.04 -8.70
CA ASN A 331 -2.07 -13.34 -8.65
C ASN A 331 -1.78 -14.21 -9.88
N SER A 332 -2.30 -15.43 -9.88
CA SER A 332 -2.42 -16.28 -11.05
C SER A 332 -3.56 -17.27 -10.82
N THR A 333 -4.47 -17.42 -11.78
CA THR A 333 -5.56 -18.39 -11.68
C THR A 333 -5.40 -19.56 -12.64
N ALA A 334 -5.84 -20.76 -12.24
CA ALA A 334 -5.94 -21.93 -13.12
C ALA A 334 -7.23 -21.91 -13.95
N ASP A 335 -8.23 -21.14 -13.53
CA ASP A 335 -9.54 -21.06 -14.16
C ASP A 335 -9.47 -20.47 -15.57
N SER A 336 -10.50 -20.70 -16.35
CA SER A 336 -10.71 -20.11 -17.67
C SER A 336 -12.19 -19.87 -17.94
N GLY A 337 -12.49 -18.80 -18.68
CA GLY A 337 -13.84 -18.38 -19.01
C GLY A 337 -13.93 -16.87 -19.14
N ARG A 338 -15.06 -16.40 -19.66
CA ARG A 338 -15.30 -14.96 -19.85
C ARG A 338 -15.42 -14.24 -18.50
N GLY A 339 -14.77 -13.09 -18.36
CA GLY A 339 -14.78 -12.25 -17.16
C GLY A 339 -13.72 -12.58 -16.13
N ILE A 340 -12.96 -13.67 -16.32
CA ILE A 340 -11.85 -14.03 -15.41
C ILE A 340 -10.72 -12.99 -15.49
N GLY A 341 -10.60 -12.27 -16.61
CA GLY A 341 -9.65 -11.19 -16.79
C GLY A 341 -9.75 -10.10 -15.72
N ALA A 342 -10.93 -9.90 -15.12
CA ALA A 342 -11.09 -8.95 -14.02
C ALA A 342 -10.18 -9.27 -12.81
N ARG A 343 -9.80 -10.53 -12.60
CA ARG A 343 -8.95 -10.95 -11.46
C ARG A 343 -7.49 -10.51 -11.57
N VAL A 344 -7.02 -10.10 -12.76
CA VAL A 344 -5.68 -9.56 -12.95
C VAL A 344 -5.66 -8.03 -13.01
N VAL A 345 -6.83 -7.40 -12.83
CA VAL A 345 -6.95 -5.96 -12.69
C VAL A 345 -7.16 -5.64 -11.22
N GLY A 346 -6.23 -4.90 -10.66
CA GLY A 346 -6.25 -4.37 -9.29
C GLY A 346 -6.10 -2.85 -9.29
N ALA A 347 -5.87 -2.30 -8.12
CA ALA A 347 -5.55 -0.90 -7.96
C ALA A 347 -4.61 -0.67 -6.76
N MET A 348 -3.86 0.40 -6.80
CA MET A 348 -3.25 1.04 -5.65
C MET A 348 -4.19 2.15 -5.20
N ALA A 349 -4.61 2.11 -3.95
CA ALA A 349 -5.32 3.21 -3.31
C ALA A 349 -4.30 4.26 -2.89
N GLU A 350 -4.59 5.53 -3.20
CA GLU A 350 -3.76 6.66 -2.85
C GLU A 350 -4.60 7.67 -2.06
N VAL A 351 -4.11 8.06 -0.88
CA VAL A 351 -4.83 9.00 -0.02
C VAL A 351 -3.84 9.98 0.57
N GLU A 352 -4.05 11.26 0.37
CA GLU A 352 -3.34 12.32 1.06
C GLU A 352 -4.13 12.74 2.30
N ILE A 353 -3.55 12.51 3.47
CA ILE A 353 -4.13 12.86 4.77
C ILE A 353 -3.46 14.15 5.21
N ILE A 354 -4.22 15.22 5.42
CA ILE A 354 -3.71 16.55 5.73
C ILE A 354 -4.23 17.04 7.08
N ARG A 355 -3.43 17.87 7.75
CA ARG A 355 -3.95 18.70 8.86
C ARG A 355 -4.34 20.04 8.28
N ASP A 356 -5.65 20.30 8.23
CA ASP A 356 -6.20 21.51 7.65
C ASP A 356 -5.90 22.77 8.51
N LYS A 357 -6.23 23.93 7.99
CA LYS A 357 -6.03 25.23 8.68
C LYS A 357 -6.82 25.42 9.98
N ASN A 358 -7.80 24.55 10.26
CA ASN A 358 -8.54 24.53 11.52
C ASN A 358 -7.88 23.61 12.55
N GLY A 359 -6.86 22.83 12.12
CA GLY A 359 -6.14 21.86 12.93
C GLY A 359 -6.80 20.46 12.90
N GLU A 360 -7.82 20.24 12.06
CA GLU A 360 -8.46 18.94 11.89
C GLU A 360 -7.67 18.09 10.87
N VAL A 361 -7.58 16.79 11.12
CA VAL A 361 -6.94 15.86 10.18
C VAL A 361 -8.03 15.24 9.31
N VAL A 362 -7.87 15.41 8.00
CA VAL A 362 -8.89 15.03 7.01
C VAL A 362 -8.24 14.48 5.75
N ILE A 363 -9.02 13.87 4.87
CA ILE A 363 -8.59 13.51 3.52
C ILE A 363 -8.52 14.78 2.67
N GLY A 364 -7.31 15.14 2.23
CA GLY A 364 -7.04 16.27 1.33
C GLY A 364 -7.28 15.89 -0.13
N ASP A 365 -6.63 14.83 -0.58
CA ASP A 365 -6.79 14.25 -1.92
C ASP A 365 -6.86 12.73 -1.86
N TYR A 366 -7.46 12.11 -2.87
CA TYR A 366 -7.56 10.65 -2.97
C TYR A 366 -7.73 10.21 -4.41
N GLY A 367 -7.24 9.00 -4.70
CA GLY A 367 -7.29 8.45 -6.04
C GLY A 367 -7.11 6.94 -6.08
N VAL A 368 -7.04 6.45 -7.29
CA VAL A 368 -6.68 5.07 -7.60
C VAL A 368 -5.69 5.07 -8.77
N THR A 369 -4.61 4.32 -8.62
CA THR A 369 -3.75 3.93 -9.74
C THR A 369 -4.10 2.51 -10.13
N PRO A 370 -4.80 2.27 -11.26
CA PRO A 370 -5.12 0.93 -11.71
C PRO A 370 -3.87 0.11 -12.03
N LEU A 371 -3.91 -1.15 -11.64
CA LEU A 371 -2.82 -2.11 -11.80
C LEU A 371 -3.25 -3.31 -12.63
N VAL A 372 -2.29 -3.91 -13.35
CA VAL A 372 -2.51 -5.14 -14.11
C VAL A 372 -1.42 -6.15 -13.80
N THR A 373 -1.80 -7.34 -13.31
CA THR A 373 -0.86 -8.46 -13.22
C THR A 373 -0.55 -9.00 -14.61
N GLN A 374 0.67 -8.83 -15.06
CA GLN A 374 1.20 -9.46 -16.27
C GLN A 374 1.65 -10.87 -15.97
N ILE A 375 1.18 -11.84 -16.75
CA ILE A 375 1.51 -13.25 -16.60
C ILE A 375 2.01 -13.77 -17.92
N GLU A 376 3.32 -13.93 -18.08
CA GLU A 376 3.91 -14.49 -19.30
C GLU A 376 4.29 -15.95 -19.16
N ALA A 377 4.63 -16.57 -20.29
CA ALA A 377 5.13 -17.95 -20.30
C ALA A 377 6.58 -18.00 -19.78
N GLY A 378 6.85 -18.85 -18.82
CA GLY A 378 8.19 -19.11 -18.31
C GLY A 378 8.41 -18.65 -16.86
N PRO A 379 9.58 -18.95 -16.28
CA PRO A 379 9.95 -18.49 -14.95
C PRO A 379 10.30 -16.99 -14.97
N GLY A 380 10.04 -16.30 -13.87
CA GLY A 380 10.39 -14.89 -13.70
C GLY A 380 9.43 -13.87 -14.32
N ASN A 381 8.37 -14.31 -14.98
CA ASN A 381 7.55 -13.45 -15.83
C ASN A 381 6.13 -13.27 -15.28
N ILE A 382 6.03 -12.97 -13.98
CA ILE A 382 4.78 -12.50 -13.37
C ILE A 382 5.10 -11.25 -12.57
N THR A 383 4.63 -10.10 -13.03
CA THR A 383 4.88 -8.78 -12.44
C THR A 383 3.62 -7.92 -12.49
N THR A 384 3.59 -6.84 -11.75
CA THR A 384 2.47 -5.88 -11.74
C THR A 384 2.88 -4.61 -12.45
N TYR A 385 2.08 -4.20 -13.45
CA TYR A 385 2.22 -2.92 -14.17
C TYR A 385 1.16 -1.93 -13.71
N LYS A 386 1.47 -0.65 -13.76
CA LYS A 386 0.43 0.38 -13.81
C LYS A 386 -0.31 0.29 -15.14
N LEU A 387 -1.63 0.49 -15.13
CA LEU A 387 -2.44 0.41 -16.37
C LEU A 387 -2.04 1.48 -17.39
N GLU A 388 -1.55 2.64 -16.94
CA GLU A 388 -1.03 3.72 -17.80
C GLU A 388 0.23 3.28 -18.60
N ASP A 389 1.08 2.43 -18.00
CA ASP A 389 2.27 1.86 -18.62
C ASP A 389 1.98 0.54 -19.35
N TYR A 390 0.75 0.04 -19.27
CA TYR A 390 0.33 -1.20 -19.91
C TYR A 390 -0.03 -0.97 -21.39
N SER A 391 0.11 -2.00 -22.23
CA SER A 391 -0.17 -1.88 -23.66
C SER A 391 -0.96 -3.06 -24.20
N GLN A 392 -1.49 -2.92 -25.41
CA GLN A 392 -2.14 -4.03 -26.12
C GLN A 392 -1.13 -5.17 -26.40
N GLU A 393 0.14 -4.86 -26.67
CA GLU A 393 1.16 -5.90 -26.87
C GLU A 393 1.41 -6.70 -25.60
N LEU A 394 1.45 -6.05 -24.43
CA LEU A 394 1.52 -6.74 -23.15
C LEU A 394 0.28 -7.60 -22.91
N ALA A 395 -0.91 -7.07 -23.18
CA ALA A 395 -2.17 -7.80 -23.03
C ALA A 395 -2.21 -9.06 -23.93
N ASP A 396 -1.73 -8.95 -25.16
CA ASP A 396 -1.66 -10.08 -26.10
C ASP A 396 -0.67 -11.16 -25.65
N CYS A 397 0.41 -10.78 -24.95
CA CYS A 397 1.38 -11.69 -24.35
C CYS A 397 0.92 -12.25 -23.00
N ASN A 398 -0.03 -11.62 -22.33
CA ASN A 398 -0.56 -12.07 -21.06
C ASN A 398 -1.29 -13.40 -21.22
N GLN A 399 -0.99 -14.39 -20.38
CA GLN A 399 -1.68 -15.68 -20.44
C GLN A 399 -3.19 -15.57 -20.17
N MET A 400 -3.66 -14.46 -19.60
CA MET A 400 -5.07 -14.21 -19.44
C MET A 400 -5.80 -14.13 -20.79
N SER A 401 -5.15 -13.65 -21.85
CA SER A 401 -5.72 -13.61 -23.22
C SER A 401 -6.12 -14.99 -23.76
N TYR A 402 -5.44 -16.06 -23.30
CA TYR A 402 -5.80 -17.44 -23.66
C TYR A 402 -6.89 -18.05 -22.76
N LYS A 403 -7.04 -17.51 -21.53
CA LYS A 403 -7.99 -18.02 -20.54
C LYS A 403 -9.34 -17.31 -20.63
N ASP A 404 -9.31 -16.02 -20.94
CA ASP A 404 -10.48 -15.17 -21.15
C ASP A 404 -10.47 -14.55 -22.55
N PRO A 405 -11.35 -15.02 -23.45
CA PRO A 405 -11.42 -14.47 -24.80
C PRO A 405 -11.79 -12.96 -24.88
N GLY A 406 -12.25 -12.39 -23.77
CA GLY A 406 -12.58 -10.96 -23.66
C GLY A 406 -11.43 -10.09 -23.15
N PHE A 407 -10.36 -10.71 -22.65
CA PHE A 407 -9.25 -9.96 -22.07
C PHE A 407 -8.45 -9.18 -23.13
N SER A 408 -8.22 -7.92 -22.89
CA SER A 408 -7.42 -7.01 -23.70
C SER A 408 -7.03 -5.78 -22.89
N TYR A 409 -6.17 -4.93 -23.41
CA TYR A 409 -5.87 -3.63 -22.80
C TYR A 409 -7.15 -2.78 -22.64
N GLU A 410 -7.99 -2.72 -23.67
CA GLU A 410 -9.27 -2.00 -23.60
C GLU A 410 -10.22 -2.59 -22.56
N PHE A 411 -10.27 -3.93 -22.40
CA PHE A 411 -11.04 -4.55 -21.33
C PHE A 411 -10.61 -4.04 -19.94
N CYS A 412 -9.30 -3.92 -19.68
CA CYS A 412 -8.81 -3.40 -18.40
C CYS A 412 -9.27 -1.97 -18.16
N LYS A 413 -9.20 -1.11 -19.18
CA LYS A 413 -9.68 0.28 -19.12
C LYS A 413 -11.20 0.38 -18.93
N GLU A 414 -11.96 -0.40 -19.69
CA GLU A 414 -13.42 -0.44 -19.57
C GLU A 414 -13.86 -0.87 -18.16
N LEU A 415 -13.20 -1.89 -17.59
CA LEU A 415 -13.48 -2.32 -16.23
C LEU A 415 -13.19 -1.21 -15.21
N CYS A 416 -12.07 -0.50 -15.32
CA CYS A 416 -11.75 0.62 -14.44
C CYS A 416 -12.76 1.77 -14.58
N ARG A 417 -13.16 2.14 -15.81
CA ARG A 417 -14.21 3.15 -16.03
C ARG A 417 -15.54 2.75 -15.42
N GLU A 418 -15.93 1.47 -15.56
CA GLU A 418 -17.20 0.96 -15.03
C GLU A 418 -17.21 0.97 -13.49
N VAL A 419 -16.08 0.62 -12.85
CA VAL A 419 -16.01 0.43 -11.41
C VAL A 419 -15.67 1.74 -10.69
N PHE A 420 -14.68 2.48 -11.15
CA PHE A 420 -14.19 3.69 -10.47
C PHE A 420 -14.84 4.99 -10.97
N GLY A 421 -15.50 4.97 -12.15
CA GLY A 421 -16.15 6.15 -12.70
C GLY A 421 -15.20 7.33 -12.86
N ASP A 422 -15.56 8.46 -12.28
CA ASP A 422 -14.79 9.71 -12.38
C ASP A 422 -13.41 9.68 -11.67
N LEU A 423 -13.16 8.70 -10.81
CA LEU A 423 -11.84 8.52 -10.18
C LEU A 423 -10.80 7.92 -11.15
N TYR A 424 -11.25 7.25 -12.20
CA TYR A 424 -10.35 6.77 -13.24
C TYR A 424 -10.21 7.82 -14.34
N ILE A 425 -9.08 8.51 -14.36
CA ILE A 425 -8.72 9.46 -15.40
C ILE A 425 -7.88 8.73 -16.43
N GLU A 426 -8.37 8.65 -17.67
CA GLU A 426 -7.60 8.12 -18.80
C GLU A 426 -6.67 9.23 -19.32
N GLU A 427 -5.35 9.01 -19.22
CA GLU A 427 -4.35 9.90 -19.84
C GLU A 427 -4.16 9.64 -21.33
#